data_b13410feef16cc1a2a535a1444044ac5
#
_entry.id   b13410feef16cc1a2a535a1444044ac5
#
_cell.length_a   1.000
_cell.length_b   1.000
_cell.length_c   1.000
_cell.angle_alpha   90.00
_cell.angle_beta   90.00
_cell.angle_gamma   90.00
#
_symmetry.space_group_name_H-M   'P 1'
#
loop_
_entity.id
_entity.type
_entity.pdbx_description
1 polymer ?
#
loop_
_entity_poly.entity_id
_entity_poly.type
_entity_poly.pdbx_seq_one_letter_code
_entity_poly.pdbx_strand_id
1 'polypeptide(L)'
;YKINKTETRTPDLNDEELKKEVLELVFQKSKFDYNSKLLKKINEKQFNNNDFQEIGKDKTQSLLLNSVKDNKKFEINSVELLYSLPNNSFTLISDEKNNIYLARIKGIQTQNANIDDKKFDEYSLKQNTNNKNSILKTYDLLLNSKYDVVMNEKAIERVKNFLKW
;
A
#
# COMPACT_ATOMS: atom_id res chain seq x y z
N TYR A 1 32.85 11.68 -6.93
CA TYR A 1 32.75 13.10 -6.58
C TYR A 1 32.96 13.26 -5.09
N LYS A 2 33.84 14.19 -4.67
CA LYS A 2 34.11 14.49 -3.25
C LYS A 2 33.55 15.89 -2.99
N ILE A 3 32.58 15.99 -2.07
CA ILE A 3 32.07 17.28 -1.61
C ILE A 3 33.07 17.83 -0.60
N ASN A 4 33.77 18.90 -0.96
CA ASN A 4 34.80 19.48 -0.11
C ASN A 4 34.26 20.55 0.85
N LYS A 5 33.14 21.19 0.53
CA LYS A 5 32.53 22.24 1.36
C LYS A 5 31.07 22.43 1.03
N THR A 6 30.25 22.56 2.04
CA THR A 6 28.84 22.97 1.94
C THR A 6 28.72 24.37 2.51
N GLU A 7 28.21 25.33 1.72
CA GLU A 7 27.89 26.67 2.18
C GLU A 7 26.37 26.86 2.24
N THR A 8 25.90 27.34 3.38
CA THR A 8 24.51 27.81 3.51
C THR A 8 24.46 29.27 3.09
N ARG A 9 23.69 29.55 2.03
CA ARG A 9 23.40 30.93 1.61
C ARG A 9 21.96 31.27 1.97
N THR A 10 21.73 32.51 2.36
CA THR A 10 20.38 33.06 2.39
C THR A 10 19.82 33.10 0.97
N PRO A 11 18.61 32.55 0.72
CA PRO A 11 18.02 32.57 -0.62
C PRO A 11 17.90 34.00 -1.16
N ASP A 12 18.34 34.22 -2.40
CA ASP A 12 18.08 35.47 -3.09
C ASP A 12 16.63 35.44 -3.62
N LEU A 13 15.79 36.35 -3.13
CA LEU A 13 14.40 36.46 -3.57
C LEU A 13 14.24 36.92 -5.03
N ASN A 14 15.30 37.33 -5.68
CA ASN A 14 15.29 37.72 -7.10
C ASN A 14 15.68 36.56 -8.04
N ASP A 15 16.09 35.42 -7.48
CA ASP A 15 16.41 34.24 -8.26
C ASP A 15 15.10 33.56 -8.74
N GLU A 16 14.89 33.60 -10.05
CA GLU A 16 13.67 33.04 -10.68
C GLU A 16 13.62 31.49 -10.63
N GLU A 17 14.77 30.81 -10.63
CA GLU A 17 14.79 29.35 -10.49
C GLU A 17 14.42 28.94 -9.07
N LEU A 18 14.99 29.62 -8.08
CA LEU A 18 14.65 29.42 -6.69
C LEU A 18 13.18 29.71 -6.39
N LYS A 19 12.63 30.80 -6.98
CA LYS A 19 11.18 31.10 -6.85
C LYS A 19 10.30 29.96 -7.39
N LYS A 20 10.64 29.41 -8.55
CA LYS A 20 9.88 28.28 -9.12
C LYS A 20 9.93 27.06 -8.23
N GLU A 21 11.12 26.71 -7.73
CA GLU A 21 11.30 25.58 -6.81
C GLU A 21 10.49 25.76 -5.53
N VAL A 22 10.57 26.93 -4.91
CA VAL A 22 9.81 27.24 -3.69
C VAL A 22 8.30 27.21 -3.94
N LEU A 23 7.82 27.76 -5.07
CA LEU A 23 6.40 27.70 -5.43
C LEU A 23 5.93 26.26 -5.62
N GLU A 24 6.73 25.41 -6.26
CA GLU A 24 6.40 24.00 -6.43
C GLU A 24 6.31 23.29 -5.08
N LEU A 25 7.28 23.50 -4.19
CA LEU A 25 7.27 22.95 -2.82
C LEU A 25 6.06 23.41 -2.01
N VAL A 26 5.71 24.70 -2.07
CA VAL A 26 4.53 25.25 -1.41
C VAL A 26 3.25 24.63 -1.96
N PHE A 27 3.18 24.43 -3.28
CA PHE A 27 2.04 23.82 -3.92
C PHE A 27 1.90 22.33 -3.54
N GLN A 28 3.00 21.60 -3.52
CA GLN A 28 3.01 20.20 -3.05
C GLN A 28 2.62 20.09 -1.59
N LYS A 29 3.15 20.97 -0.74
CA LYS A 29 2.74 21.04 0.67
C LYS A 29 1.25 21.31 0.83
N SER A 30 0.72 22.27 0.07
CA SER A 30 -0.71 22.59 0.11
C SER A 30 -1.59 21.41 -0.32
N LYS A 31 -1.18 20.66 -1.34
CA LYS A 31 -1.85 19.41 -1.75
C LYS A 31 -1.81 18.37 -0.64
N PHE A 32 -0.64 18.18 -0.03
CA PHE A 32 -0.49 17.23 1.07
C PHE A 32 -1.37 17.60 2.26
N ASP A 33 -1.36 18.84 2.67
CA ASP A 33 -2.17 19.35 3.80
C ASP A 33 -3.68 19.18 3.51
N TYR A 34 -4.10 19.46 2.28
CA TYR A 34 -5.49 19.25 1.85
C TYR A 34 -5.89 17.77 1.92
N ASN A 35 -5.08 16.89 1.33
CA ASN A 35 -5.34 15.45 1.32
C ASN A 35 -5.34 14.86 2.74
N SER A 36 -4.43 15.33 3.59
CA SER A 36 -4.36 14.91 5.00
C SER A 36 -5.62 15.31 5.78
N LYS A 37 -6.11 16.55 5.58
CA LYS A 37 -7.37 17.02 6.18
C LYS A 37 -8.57 16.22 5.68
N LEU A 38 -8.60 15.91 4.38
CA LEU A 38 -9.66 15.14 3.77
C LEU A 38 -9.68 13.71 4.32
N LEU A 39 -8.51 13.07 4.39
CA LEU A 39 -8.38 11.72 4.95
C LEU A 39 -8.79 11.69 6.44
N LYS A 40 -8.45 12.71 7.20
CA LYS A 40 -8.89 12.85 8.59
C LYS A 40 -10.42 12.90 8.70
N LYS A 41 -11.09 13.72 7.88
CA LYS A 41 -12.57 13.79 7.84
C LYS A 41 -13.20 12.44 7.48
N ILE A 42 -12.60 11.70 6.53
CA ILE A 42 -13.05 10.37 6.13
C ILE A 42 -12.94 9.40 7.31
N ASN A 43 -11.79 9.36 7.99
CA ASN A 43 -11.54 8.46 9.12
C ASN A 43 -12.45 8.76 10.32
N GLU A 44 -12.73 10.04 10.57
CA GLU A 44 -13.66 10.50 11.61
C GLU A 44 -15.14 10.33 11.23
N LYS A 45 -15.44 9.75 10.05
CA LYS A 45 -16.80 9.55 9.51
C LYS A 45 -17.60 10.86 9.34
N GLN A 46 -16.90 11.96 9.21
CA GLN A 46 -17.50 13.29 8.98
C GLN A 46 -17.65 13.61 7.49
N PHE A 47 -17.16 12.74 6.60
CA PHE A 47 -17.23 12.87 5.17
C PHE A 47 -18.41 12.07 4.60
N ASN A 48 -19.25 12.72 3.81
CA ASN A 48 -20.49 12.15 3.30
C ASN A 48 -20.59 12.25 1.76
N ASN A 49 -21.71 11.77 1.20
CA ASN A 49 -21.89 11.75 -0.24
C ASN A 49 -22.05 13.15 -0.86
N ASN A 50 -22.58 14.12 -0.11
CA ASN A 50 -22.71 15.51 -0.61
C ASN A 50 -21.33 16.14 -0.73
N ASP A 51 -20.45 15.92 0.25
CA ASP A 51 -19.05 16.35 0.20
C ASP A 51 -18.32 15.75 -1.00
N PHE A 52 -18.57 14.45 -1.26
CA PHE A 52 -17.99 13.75 -2.42
C PHE A 52 -18.45 14.37 -3.73
N GLN A 53 -19.74 14.68 -3.87
CA GLN A 53 -20.29 15.30 -5.06
C GLN A 53 -19.79 16.75 -5.23
N GLU A 54 -19.68 17.50 -4.14
CA GLU A 54 -19.18 18.87 -4.16
C GLU A 54 -17.73 18.94 -4.64
N ILE A 55 -16.86 18.04 -4.15
CA ILE A 55 -15.46 17.96 -4.59
C ILE A 55 -15.37 17.44 -6.03
N GLY A 56 -16.15 16.41 -6.37
CA GLY A 56 -16.11 15.75 -7.67
C GLY A 56 -16.70 16.60 -8.79
N LYS A 57 -17.75 17.36 -8.50
CA LYS A 57 -18.54 18.11 -9.49
C LYS A 57 -18.77 17.27 -10.75
N ASP A 58 -18.45 17.81 -11.92
CA ASP A 58 -18.62 17.13 -13.21
C ASP A 58 -17.46 16.18 -13.57
N LYS A 59 -16.48 16.01 -12.68
CA LYS A 59 -15.28 15.18 -12.93
C LYS A 59 -15.39 13.76 -12.37
N THR A 60 -16.55 13.40 -11.80
CA THR A 60 -16.75 12.06 -11.22
C THR A 60 -16.92 11.02 -12.33
N GLN A 61 -16.14 9.95 -12.27
CA GLN A 61 -16.20 8.81 -13.18
C GLN A 61 -16.48 7.52 -12.42
N SER A 62 -17.29 6.64 -13.01
CA SER A 62 -17.47 5.28 -12.50
C SER A 62 -16.50 4.34 -13.19
N LEU A 63 -15.83 3.50 -12.41
CA LEU A 63 -14.90 2.49 -12.88
C LEU A 63 -15.27 1.13 -12.31
N LEU A 64 -15.05 0.10 -13.12
CA LEU A 64 -15.12 -1.29 -12.68
C LEU A 64 -13.70 -1.86 -12.61
N LEU A 65 -13.36 -2.41 -11.46
CA LEU A 65 -12.14 -3.18 -11.26
C LEU A 65 -12.49 -4.66 -11.34
N ASN A 66 -11.80 -5.42 -12.20
CA ASN A 66 -12.14 -6.80 -12.46
C ASN A 66 -11.56 -7.79 -11.43
N SER A 67 -10.53 -7.38 -10.71
CA SER A 67 -9.91 -8.20 -9.67
C SER A 67 -9.06 -7.35 -8.72
N VAL A 68 -8.68 -7.91 -7.59
CA VAL A 68 -7.74 -7.29 -6.64
C VAL A 68 -6.37 -6.97 -7.27
N LYS A 69 -6.02 -7.67 -8.37
CA LYS A 69 -4.76 -7.47 -9.11
C LYS A 69 -4.92 -6.56 -10.34
N ASP A 70 -6.05 -5.90 -10.49
CA ASP A 70 -6.29 -4.99 -11.63
C ASP A 70 -5.62 -3.64 -11.38
N ASN A 71 -4.32 -3.57 -11.68
CA ASN A 71 -3.49 -2.38 -11.52
C ASN A 71 -3.33 -1.53 -12.78
N LYS A 72 -4.24 -1.67 -13.76
CA LYS A 72 -4.15 -0.94 -15.03
C LYS A 72 -4.23 0.58 -14.89
N LYS A 73 -4.92 1.05 -13.87
CA LYS A 73 -5.17 2.48 -13.65
C LYS A 73 -4.64 3.00 -12.32
N PHE A 74 -4.62 2.16 -11.30
CA PHE A 74 -4.21 2.50 -9.94
C PHE A 74 -3.09 1.58 -9.47
N GLU A 75 -2.33 2.01 -8.48
CA GLU A 75 -1.35 1.17 -7.82
C GLU A 75 -2.01 -0.06 -7.19
N ILE A 76 -1.28 -1.18 -7.17
CA ILE A 76 -1.79 -2.44 -6.62
C ILE A 76 -2.26 -2.29 -5.17
N ASN A 77 -1.52 -1.55 -4.35
CA ASN A 77 -1.87 -1.29 -2.95
C ASN A 77 -3.18 -0.50 -2.82
N SER A 78 -3.41 0.44 -3.76
CA SER A 78 -4.67 1.21 -3.84
C SER A 78 -5.85 0.31 -4.20
N VAL A 79 -5.66 -0.63 -5.12
CA VAL A 79 -6.69 -1.60 -5.50
C VAL A 79 -6.99 -2.55 -4.34
N GLU A 80 -5.98 -3.08 -3.67
CA GLU A 80 -6.15 -3.94 -2.49
C GLU A 80 -6.90 -3.21 -1.36
N LEU A 81 -6.57 -1.93 -1.13
CA LEU A 81 -7.29 -1.10 -0.17
C LEU A 81 -8.78 -0.97 -0.53
N LEU A 82 -9.12 -0.70 -1.81
CA LEU A 82 -10.51 -0.59 -2.25
C LEU A 82 -11.30 -1.88 -1.98
N TYR A 83 -10.69 -3.05 -2.21
CA TYR A 83 -11.34 -4.34 -1.94
C TYR A 83 -11.46 -4.69 -0.45
N SER A 84 -10.65 -4.08 0.42
CA SER A 84 -10.71 -4.28 1.87
C SER A 84 -11.76 -3.44 2.56
N LEU A 85 -12.24 -2.37 1.92
CA LEU A 85 -13.17 -1.43 2.51
C LEU A 85 -14.63 -1.84 2.26
N PRO A 86 -15.55 -1.54 3.19
CA PRO A 86 -16.96 -1.82 3.02
C PRO A 86 -17.61 -0.96 1.93
N ASN A 87 -18.77 -1.42 1.45
CA ASN A 87 -19.58 -0.66 0.49
C ASN A 87 -19.93 0.73 1.03
N ASN A 88 -20.01 1.70 0.12
CA ASN A 88 -20.26 3.12 0.40
C ASN A 88 -19.16 3.82 1.22
N SER A 89 -17.99 3.23 1.39
CA SER A 89 -16.83 3.88 1.99
C SER A 89 -16.17 4.84 1.02
N PHE A 90 -15.48 5.83 1.59
CA PHE A 90 -14.64 6.79 0.87
C PHE A 90 -13.19 6.55 1.26
N THR A 91 -12.28 6.77 0.31
CA THR A 91 -10.83 6.72 0.56
C THR A 91 -10.06 7.53 -0.48
N LEU A 92 -8.80 7.80 -0.18
CA LEU A 92 -7.85 8.34 -1.15
C LEU A 92 -7.02 7.20 -1.71
N ILE A 93 -6.82 7.18 -3.01
CA ILE A 93 -6.02 6.20 -3.74
C ILE A 93 -5.05 6.91 -4.67
N SER A 94 -3.97 6.22 -5.05
CA SER A 94 -2.94 6.73 -5.97
C SER A 94 -2.85 5.90 -7.24
N ASP A 95 -2.36 6.54 -8.29
CA ASP A 95 -1.90 5.87 -9.50
C ASP A 95 -0.36 5.79 -9.54
N GLU A 96 0.20 5.10 -10.53
CA GLU A 96 1.66 4.96 -10.73
C GLU A 96 2.38 6.30 -10.97
N LYS A 97 1.64 7.37 -11.29
CA LYS A 97 2.16 8.72 -11.49
C LYS A 97 2.06 9.61 -10.23
N ASN A 98 1.71 9.02 -9.09
CA ASN A 98 1.48 9.72 -7.83
C ASN A 98 0.32 10.75 -7.87
N ASN A 99 -0.62 10.61 -8.83
CA ASN A 99 -1.86 11.36 -8.74
C ASN A 99 -2.76 10.75 -7.65
N ILE A 100 -3.41 11.60 -6.90
CA ILE A 100 -4.31 11.18 -5.82
C ILE A 100 -5.75 11.37 -6.26
N TYR A 101 -6.55 10.35 -6.05
CA TYR A 101 -7.97 10.31 -6.40
C TYR A 101 -8.80 10.06 -5.15
N LEU A 102 -9.90 10.79 -5.03
CA LEU A 102 -10.92 10.51 -4.04
C LEU A 102 -11.86 9.44 -4.62
N ALA A 103 -11.90 8.28 -3.98
CA ALA A 103 -12.70 7.15 -4.42
C ALA A 103 -13.87 6.88 -3.47
N ARG A 104 -15.00 6.47 -4.06
CA ARG A 104 -16.15 5.93 -3.35
C ARG A 104 -16.44 4.52 -3.84
N ILE A 105 -16.57 3.57 -2.93
CA ILE A 105 -16.94 2.20 -3.24
C ILE A 105 -18.45 2.13 -3.39
N LYS A 106 -18.95 1.86 -4.61
CA LYS A 106 -20.38 1.69 -4.87
C LYS A 106 -20.88 0.32 -4.45
N GLY A 107 -20.07 -0.71 -4.68
CA GLY A 107 -20.40 -2.08 -4.36
C GLY A 107 -19.35 -3.06 -4.86
N ILE A 108 -19.34 -4.21 -4.27
CA ILE A 108 -18.53 -5.36 -4.70
C ILE A 108 -19.50 -6.39 -5.26
N GLN A 109 -19.33 -6.73 -6.53
CA GLN A 109 -20.10 -7.79 -7.17
C GLN A 109 -19.29 -9.08 -7.06
N THR A 110 -19.83 -10.04 -6.35
CA THR A 110 -19.32 -11.41 -6.40
C THR A 110 -19.86 -12.06 -7.67
N GLN A 111 -19.00 -12.34 -8.63
CA GLN A 111 -19.39 -13.26 -9.70
C GLN A 111 -19.45 -14.65 -9.10
N ASN A 112 -20.58 -15.34 -9.30
CA ASN A 112 -20.63 -16.79 -9.08
C ASN A 112 -19.69 -17.40 -10.11
N ALA A 113 -18.43 -17.57 -9.76
CA ALA A 113 -17.51 -18.36 -10.54
C ALA A 113 -18.06 -19.78 -10.50
N ASN A 114 -18.38 -20.36 -11.64
CA ASN A 114 -18.39 -21.80 -11.76
C ASN A 114 -16.97 -22.23 -11.41
N ILE A 115 -16.82 -22.63 -10.15
CA ILE A 115 -15.52 -23.11 -9.66
C ILE A 115 -15.32 -24.44 -10.35
N ASP A 116 -14.51 -24.44 -11.40
CA ASP A 116 -14.00 -25.66 -11.99
C ASP A 116 -13.27 -26.43 -10.86
N ASP A 117 -13.51 -27.73 -10.74
CA ASP A 117 -12.94 -28.57 -9.68
C ASP A 117 -11.43 -28.38 -9.54
N LYS A 118 -10.73 -28.19 -10.67
CA LYS A 118 -9.29 -27.91 -10.68
C LYS A 118 -8.92 -26.61 -9.94
N LYS A 119 -9.69 -25.56 -10.13
CA LYS A 119 -9.46 -24.28 -9.43
C LYS A 119 -9.77 -24.40 -7.94
N PHE A 120 -10.78 -25.17 -7.59
CA PHE A 120 -11.09 -25.45 -6.20
C PHE A 120 -9.93 -26.18 -5.53
N ASP A 121 -9.38 -27.20 -6.17
CA ASP A 121 -8.23 -27.94 -5.66
C ASP A 121 -6.98 -27.06 -5.51
N GLU A 122 -6.69 -26.20 -6.50
CA GLU A 122 -5.59 -25.24 -6.43
C GLU A 122 -5.74 -24.27 -5.25
N TYR A 123 -6.93 -23.68 -5.07
CA TYR A 123 -7.20 -22.78 -3.96
C TYR A 123 -7.13 -23.49 -2.62
N SER A 124 -7.69 -24.71 -2.53
CA SER A 124 -7.66 -25.55 -1.33
C SER A 124 -6.23 -25.89 -0.94
N LEU A 125 -5.40 -26.31 -1.90
CA LEU A 125 -3.98 -26.61 -1.69
C LEU A 125 -3.21 -25.37 -1.20
N LYS A 126 -3.44 -24.23 -1.83
CA LYS A 126 -2.81 -22.97 -1.46
C LYS A 126 -3.21 -22.54 -0.04
N GLN A 127 -4.50 -22.64 0.30
CA GLN A 127 -5.00 -22.30 1.63
C GLN A 127 -4.44 -23.24 2.70
N ASN A 128 -4.38 -24.54 2.43
CA ASN A 128 -3.79 -25.52 3.32
C ASN A 128 -2.31 -25.25 3.56
N THR A 129 -1.56 -24.89 2.50
CA THR A 129 -0.14 -24.52 2.60
C THR A 129 0.05 -23.26 3.43
N ASN A 130 -0.77 -22.23 3.22
CA ASN A 130 -0.73 -21.00 3.99
C ASN A 130 -1.06 -21.24 5.47
N ASN A 131 -2.09 -22.04 5.76
CA ASN A 131 -2.47 -22.40 7.11
C ASN A 131 -1.34 -23.18 7.82
N LYS A 132 -0.75 -24.17 7.13
CA LYS A 132 0.39 -24.92 7.64
C LYS A 132 1.56 -24.00 7.99
N ASN A 133 1.93 -23.09 7.09
CA ASN A 133 3.02 -22.15 7.30
C ASN A 133 2.72 -21.17 8.45
N SER A 134 1.47 -20.73 8.58
CA SER A 134 1.04 -19.87 9.70
C SER A 134 1.15 -20.59 11.04
N ILE A 135 0.70 -21.84 11.11
CA ILE A 135 0.82 -22.68 12.32
C ILE A 135 2.28 -22.89 12.69
N LEU A 136 3.14 -23.25 11.71
CA LEU A 136 4.56 -23.45 11.95
C LEU A 136 5.22 -22.17 12.46
N LYS A 137 4.95 -21.00 11.84
CA LYS A 137 5.48 -19.73 12.33
C LYS A 137 5.05 -19.42 13.77
N THR A 138 3.77 -19.67 14.08
CA THR A 138 3.25 -19.44 15.44
C THR A 138 3.91 -20.37 16.43
N TYR A 139 4.15 -21.64 16.05
CA TYR A 139 4.85 -22.60 16.86
C TYR A 139 6.32 -22.20 17.10
N ASP A 140 7.03 -21.75 16.05
CA ASP A 140 8.39 -21.26 16.14
C ASP A 140 8.49 -20.04 17.08
N LEU A 141 7.55 -19.10 16.98
CA LEU A 141 7.48 -17.96 17.89
C LEU A 141 7.26 -18.39 19.33
N LEU A 142 6.38 -19.37 19.57
CA LEU A 142 6.13 -19.93 20.89
C LEU A 142 7.38 -20.62 21.45
N LEU A 143 8.07 -21.42 20.64
CA LEU A 143 9.31 -22.08 21.06
C LEU A 143 10.40 -21.05 21.39
N ASN A 144 10.60 -20.06 20.52
CA ASN A 144 11.60 -19.01 20.74
C ASN A 144 11.30 -18.13 21.97
N SER A 145 10.01 -17.98 22.34
CA SER A 145 9.64 -17.28 23.58
C SER A 145 9.85 -18.11 24.85
N LYS A 146 9.88 -19.43 24.71
CA LYS A 146 9.93 -20.35 25.83
C LYS A 146 11.29 -20.97 26.06
N TYR A 147 12.13 -21.03 25.04
CA TYR A 147 13.44 -21.66 25.05
C TYR A 147 14.52 -20.79 24.44
N ASP A 148 15.65 -20.61 25.09
CA ASP A 148 16.81 -19.98 24.50
C ASP A 148 17.48 -20.97 23.53
N VAL A 149 17.50 -20.61 22.27
CA VAL A 149 18.17 -21.42 21.22
C VAL A 149 19.61 -20.93 21.07
N VAL A 150 20.57 -21.70 21.61
CA VAL A 150 21.99 -21.44 21.38
C VAL A 150 22.47 -22.28 20.21
N MET A 151 22.84 -21.62 19.13
CA MET A 151 23.44 -22.29 17.98
C MET A 151 24.96 -22.42 18.14
N ASN A 152 25.44 -23.65 18.03
CA ASN A 152 26.89 -23.91 18.01
C ASN A 152 27.43 -23.70 16.59
N GLU A 153 27.90 -22.48 16.28
CA GLU A 153 28.42 -22.12 14.95
C GLU A 153 29.53 -23.05 14.48
N LYS A 154 30.42 -23.51 15.37
CA LYS A 154 31.51 -24.46 15.03
C LYS A 154 30.96 -25.81 14.56
N ALA A 155 29.86 -26.28 15.17
CA ALA A 155 29.21 -27.52 14.75
C ALA A 155 28.55 -27.36 13.38
N ILE A 156 27.90 -26.21 13.15
CA ILE A 156 27.26 -25.89 11.85
C ILE A 156 28.32 -25.79 10.74
N GLU A 157 29.45 -25.15 10.99
CA GLU A 157 30.54 -25.05 10.01
C GLU A 157 31.15 -26.44 9.69
N ARG A 158 31.30 -27.31 10.68
CA ARG A 158 31.74 -28.68 10.41
C ARG A 158 30.76 -29.42 9.51
N VAL A 159 29.46 -29.31 9.76
CA VAL A 159 28.43 -29.96 8.90
C VAL A 159 28.44 -29.38 7.50
N LYS A 160 28.53 -28.03 7.36
CA LYS A 160 28.64 -27.38 6.05
C LYS A 160 29.87 -27.82 5.28
N ASN A 161 31.01 -27.96 5.96
CA ASN A 161 32.24 -28.41 5.31
C ASN A 161 32.22 -29.89 4.96
N PHE A 162 31.46 -30.70 5.68
CA PHE A 162 31.26 -32.11 5.37
C PHE A 162 30.31 -32.33 4.18
N LEU A 163 29.33 -31.44 4.02
CA LEU A 163 28.34 -31.51 2.94
C LEU A 163 28.71 -30.70 1.68
N LYS A 164 29.88 -30.05 1.67
CA LYS A 164 30.44 -29.46 0.45
C LYS A 164 31.04 -30.56 -0.42
N TRP A 165 30.28 -30.96 -1.41
CA TRP A 165 30.71 -31.70 -2.57
C TRP A 165 31.14 -30.74 -3.66
#